data_4a925317a6dcb8b03e05ae1ee06a9fbe
#
_entry.id   4a925317a6dcb8b03e05ae1ee06a9fbe
#
_cell.length_a   1.000
_cell.length_b   1.000
_cell.length_c   1.000
_cell.angle_alpha   90.00
_cell.angle_beta   90.00
_cell.angle_gamma   90.00
#
_symmetry.space_group_name_H-M   'P 1'
#
loop_
_entity.id
_entity.type
_entity.pdbx_description
1 polymer ?
#
loop_
_entity_poly.entity_id
_entity_poly.type
_entity_poly.pdbx_seq_one_letter_code
_entity_poly.pdbx_strand_id
1 'polypeptide(L)'
;MTEGIINEKNESTSTKQEINFAIDNIDASHIKPVIFPVPGNLEGVKSRSKVVMYMKEVSFRYPGAESPILKSATVKITQNSRVAIIGMNGAGKTTLMKLLIGELKADEGIGEVWVHHNLRLAYIAQHSMHHLEESVNNTPLEYLQNRFYQGRDREIAKRSSHN
;
A
#
# COMPACT_ATOMS: atom_id res chain seq x y z
N MET A 1 -12.21 16.90 -39.25
CA MET A 1 -12.24 15.97 -38.07
C MET A 1 -11.13 16.35 -37.11
N THR A 2 -11.18 17.53 -36.49
CA THR A 2 -10.13 18.01 -35.57
C THR A 2 -10.65 18.89 -34.42
N GLU A 3 -11.96 18.86 -34.15
CA GLU A 3 -12.56 19.68 -33.07
C GLU A 3 -12.82 18.93 -31.74
N GLY A 4 -12.69 17.60 -31.72
CA GLY A 4 -12.98 16.79 -30.51
C GLY A 4 -11.90 16.65 -29.46
N ILE A 5 -10.65 17.02 -29.77
CA ILE A 5 -9.49 16.72 -28.87
C ILE A 5 -9.14 17.91 -27.95
N ILE A 6 -9.65 19.10 -28.24
CA ILE A 6 -9.30 20.33 -27.49
C ILE A 6 -10.14 20.50 -26.21
N ASN A 7 -11.33 19.92 -26.12
CA ASN A 7 -12.23 20.11 -24.96
C ASN A 7 -11.83 19.29 -23.72
N GLU A 8 -11.36 18.06 -23.87
CA GLU A 8 -11.02 17.23 -22.68
C GLU A 8 -9.80 17.75 -21.90
N LYS A 9 -8.81 18.36 -22.56
CA LYS A 9 -7.65 18.93 -21.86
C LYS A 9 -7.98 20.21 -21.10
N ASN A 10 -8.95 20.99 -21.55
CA ASN A 10 -9.33 22.23 -20.87
C ASN A 10 -10.20 21.99 -19.64
N GLU A 11 -11.08 20.99 -19.65
CA GLU A 11 -11.89 20.63 -18.47
C GLU A 11 -11.04 20.09 -17.32
N SER A 12 -10.03 19.23 -17.61
CA SER A 12 -9.16 18.70 -16.57
C SER A 12 -8.26 19.76 -15.91
N THR A 13 -7.91 20.80 -16.66
CA THR A 13 -7.07 21.90 -16.15
C THR A 13 -7.90 22.88 -15.31
N SER A 14 -9.14 23.17 -15.72
CA SER A 14 -10.08 24.00 -14.97
C SER A 14 -10.41 23.37 -13.61
N THR A 15 -10.75 22.09 -13.58
CA THR A 15 -11.08 21.37 -12.34
C THR A 15 -9.90 21.33 -11.36
N LYS A 16 -8.67 21.16 -11.86
CA LYS A 16 -7.46 21.21 -10.99
C LYS A 16 -7.22 22.60 -10.42
N GLN A 17 -7.47 23.64 -11.18
CA GLN A 17 -7.33 25.04 -10.70
C GLN A 17 -8.39 25.36 -9.66
N GLU A 18 -9.64 24.93 -9.83
CA GLU A 18 -10.72 25.10 -8.87
C GLU A 18 -10.44 24.35 -7.55
N ILE A 19 -9.92 23.13 -7.63
CA ILE A 19 -9.54 22.34 -6.44
C ILE A 19 -8.39 23.02 -5.70
N ASN A 20 -7.35 23.47 -6.37
CA ASN A 20 -6.24 24.18 -5.75
C ASN A 20 -6.69 25.50 -5.13
N PHE A 21 -7.51 26.28 -5.81
CA PHE A 21 -8.10 27.50 -5.27
C PHE A 21 -8.95 27.24 -4.01
N ALA A 22 -9.73 26.16 -3.99
CA ALA A 22 -10.51 25.75 -2.84
C ALA A 22 -9.62 25.33 -1.66
N ILE A 23 -8.51 24.65 -1.91
CA ILE A 23 -7.55 24.24 -0.88
C ILE A 23 -6.82 25.46 -0.29
N ASP A 24 -6.39 26.39 -1.11
CA ASP A 24 -5.68 27.60 -0.69
C ASP A 24 -6.54 28.55 0.14
N ASN A 25 -7.88 28.48 -0.01
CA ASN A 25 -8.84 29.29 0.76
C ASN A 25 -9.40 28.61 2.02
N ILE A 26 -8.94 27.37 2.35
CA ILE A 26 -9.33 26.74 3.61
C ILE A 26 -8.59 27.43 4.75
N ASP A 27 -9.34 28.14 5.60
CA ASP A 27 -8.79 28.65 6.85
C ASP A 27 -8.48 27.50 7.80
N ALA A 28 -7.22 27.07 7.77
CA ALA A 28 -6.72 25.97 8.58
C ALA A 28 -6.75 26.28 10.09
N SER A 29 -6.98 27.53 10.50
CA SER A 29 -7.01 27.94 11.92
C SER A 29 -8.18 27.31 12.68
N HIS A 30 -9.26 26.95 11.98
CA HIS A 30 -10.44 26.31 12.56
C HIS A 30 -10.44 24.79 12.46
N ILE A 31 -9.45 24.19 11.77
CA ILE A 31 -9.36 22.73 11.65
C ILE A 31 -8.70 22.17 12.91
N LYS A 32 -9.49 21.50 13.75
CA LYS A 32 -8.92 20.76 14.88
C LYS A 32 -8.04 19.62 14.37
N PRO A 33 -6.80 19.50 14.90
CA PRO A 33 -5.95 18.40 14.49
C PRO A 33 -6.62 17.05 14.80
N VAL A 34 -6.65 16.16 13.83
CA VAL A 34 -7.12 14.77 14.05
C VAL A 34 -6.02 14.02 14.80
N ILE A 35 -6.30 13.69 16.04
CA ILE A 35 -5.38 12.91 16.87
C ILE A 35 -5.81 11.43 16.78
N PHE A 36 -5.00 10.62 16.14
CA PHE A 36 -5.21 9.17 16.11
C PHE A 36 -4.78 8.54 17.43
N PRO A 37 -5.55 7.62 18.00
CA PRO A 37 -5.14 6.91 19.19
C PRO A 37 -3.85 6.12 18.92
N VAL A 38 -2.96 6.07 19.93
CA VAL A 38 -1.76 5.26 19.82
C VAL A 38 -2.19 3.79 19.72
N PRO A 39 -1.75 3.04 18.68
CA PRO A 39 -2.15 1.66 18.52
C PRO A 39 -1.65 0.80 19.69
N GLY A 40 -2.51 -0.04 20.21
CA GLY A 40 -2.17 -1.01 21.25
C GLY A 40 -1.21 -2.10 20.77
N ASN A 41 -0.91 -3.07 21.64
CA ASN A 41 -0.17 -4.26 21.23
C ASN A 41 -1.05 -5.13 20.32
N LEU A 42 -0.39 -5.81 19.38
CA LEU A 42 -1.05 -6.80 18.55
C LEU A 42 -1.56 -7.95 19.45
N GLU A 43 -2.81 -8.37 19.25
CA GLU A 43 -3.39 -9.48 19.98
C GLU A 43 -2.53 -10.76 19.85
N GLY A 44 -2.24 -11.43 20.97
CA GLY A 44 -1.33 -12.58 21.03
C GLY A 44 0.15 -12.21 21.08
N VAL A 45 0.51 -10.93 20.99
CA VAL A 45 1.91 -10.46 21.06
C VAL A 45 2.15 -9.65 22.34
N LYS A 46 2.87 -10.26 23.30
CA LYS A 46 3.11 -9.66 24.62
C LYS A 46 4.06 -8.45 24.60
N SER A 47 4.88 -8.30 23.57
CA SER A 47 5.87 -7.22 23.45
C SER A 47 5.93 -6.67 22.03
N ARG A 48 5.96 -5.35 21.92
CA ARG A 48 6.10 -4.65 20.62
C ARG A 48 7.42 -4.91 19.91
N SER A 49 8.42 -5.44 20.62
CA SER A 49 9.71 -5.84 20.06
C SER A 49 9.70 -7.23 19.42
N LYS A 50 8.62 -8.02 19.61
CA LYS A 50 8.48 -9.30 18.91
C LYS A 50 8.28 -9.09 17.43
N VAL A 51 8.87 -9.99 16.64
CA VAL A 51 8.69 -10.04 15.19
C VAL A 51 7.23 -10.38 14.91
N VAL A 52 6.60 -9.58 14.06
CA VAL A 52 5.19 -9.76 13.59
C VAL A 52 5.11 -10.07 12.11
N MET A 53 6.21 -9.85 11.39
CA MET A 53 6.36 -10.19 9.99
C MET A 53 7.85 -10.43 9.70
N TYR A 54 8.16 -11.44 8.90
CA TYR A 54 9.52 -11.62 8.40
C TYR A 54 9.55 -12.23 7.01
N MET A 55 10.65 -11.98 6.35
CA MET A 55 11.11 -12.67 5.15
C MET A 55 12.50 -13.19 5.48
N LYS A 56 12.78 -14.47 5.21
CA LYS A 56 14.07 -15.09 5.50
C LYS A 56 14.61 -15.80 4.26
N GLU A 57 15.79 -15.37 3.81
CA GLU A 57 16.53 -15.97 2.70
C GLU A 57 15.71 -16.14 1.41
N VAL A 58 14.77 -15.24 1.16
CA VAL A 58 13.88 -15.27 0.00
C VAL A 58 14.62 -14.82 -1.25
N SER A 59 14.59 -15.65 -2.27
CA SER A 59 14.95 -15.28 -3.63
C SER A 59 13.70 -15.24 -4.48
N PHE A 60 13.67 -14.34 -5.47
CA PHE A 60 12.53 -14.22 -6.37
C PHE A 60 12.97 -13.79 -7.75
N ARG A 61 12.39 -14.44 -8.75
CA ARG A 61 12.58 -14.16 -10.17
C ARG A 61 11.23 -14.07 -10.86
N TYR A 62 11.03 -13.03 -11.66
CA TYR A 62 9.84 -12.96 -12.49
C TYR A 62 9.88 -14.03 -13.60
N PRO A 63 8.71 -14.58 -13.99
CA PRO A 63 8.65 -15.49 -15.13
C PRO A 63 9.28 -14.85 -16.38
N GLY A 64 10.16 -15.60 -17.05
CA GLY A 64 10.88 -15.11 -18.24
C GLY A 64 12.10 -14.22 -17.99
N ALA A 65 12.40 -13.86 -16.73
CA ALA A 65 13.62 -13.12 -16.42
C ALA A 65 14.85 -14.07 -16.37
N GLU A 66 15.99 -13.61 -16.86
CA GLU A 66 17.24 -14.40 -16.84
C GLU A 66 17.83 -14.52 -15.43
N SER A 67 17.67 -13.49 -14.59
CA SER A 67 18.27 -13.45 -13.27
C SER A 67 17.24 -13.10 -12.19
N PRO A 68 17.44 -13.56 -10.94
CA PRO A 68 16.57 -13.19 -9.83
C PRO A 68 16.71 -11.71 -9.49
N ILE A 69 15.58 -11.04 -9.25
CA ILE A 69 15.51 -9.65 -8.82
C ILE A 69 15.83 -9.50 -7.33
N LEU A 70 15.54 -10.53 -6.53
CA LEU A 70 15.94 -10.63 -5.13
C LEU A 70 16.78 -11.90 -4.93
N LYS A 71 17.86 -11.77 -4.17
CA LYS A 71 18.78 -12.86 -3.84
C LYS A 71 18.92 -12.95 -2.33
N SER A 72 18.44 -14.05 -1.74
CA SER A 72 18.57 -14.35 -0.30
C SER A 72 18.18 -13.17 0.62
N ALA A 73 17.08 -12.48 0.28
CA ALA A 73 16.62 -11.31 1.02
C ALA A 73 16.10 -11.72 2.40
N THR A 74 16.55 -11.01 3.43
CA THR A 74 16.10 -11.23 4.81
C THR A 74 15.67 -9.91 5.44
N VAL A 75 14.43 -9.86 5.95
CA VAL A 75 13.85 -8.72 6.63
C VAL A 75 13.05 -9.20 7.84
N LYS A 76 13.17 -8.52 8.97
CA LYS A 76 12.36 -8.76 10.17
C LYS A 76 11.69 -7.48 10.61
N ILE A 77 10.39 -7.53 10.85
CA ILE A 77 9.56 -6.38 11.21
C ILE A 77 8.87 -6.65 12.54
N THR A 78 8.98 -5.71 13.45
CA THR A 78 8.29 -5.68 14.74
C THR A 78 7.25 -4.57 14.75
N GLN A 79 6.40 -4.48 15.76
CA GLN A 79 5.44 -3.37 15.86
C GLN A 79 6.12 -1.99 16.05
N ASN A 80 7.37 -1.97 16.51
CA ASN A 80 8.16 -0.74 16.66
C ASN A 80 9.00 -0.41 15.43
N SER A 81 9.06 -1.29 14.44
CA SER A 81 9.90 -1.09 13.26
C SER A 81 9.41 0.09 12.41
N ARG A 82 10.35 0.90 11.95
CA ARG A 82 10.18 1.91 10.90
C ARG A 82 11.28 1.65 9.89
N VAL A 83 10.92 1.10 8.73
CA VAL A 83 11.87 0.61 7.74
C VAL A 83 11.76 1.46 6.48
N ALA A 84 12.90 1.97 6.01
CA ALA A 84 13.01 2.59 4.69
C ALA A 84 13.76 1.66 3.74
N ILE A 85 13.22 1.47 2.54
CA ILE A 85 13.84 0.65 1.49
C ILE A 85 14.44 1.59 0.46
N ILE A 86 15.78 1.60 0.38
CA ILE A 86 16.54 2.51 -0.49
C ILE A 86 17.24 1.68 -1.57
N GLY A 87 17.32 2.22 -2.77
CA GLY A 87 17.99 1.59 -3.91
C GLY A 87 17.62 2.24 -5.23
N MET A 88 18.37 1.95 -6.28
CA MET A 88 18.12 2.44 -7.64
C MET A 88 16.80 1.92 -8.21
N ASN A 89 16.33 2.53 -9.29
CA ASN A 89 15.18 2.01 -10.03
C ASN A 89 15.50 0.61 -10.55
N GLY A 90 14.54 -0.31 -10.48
CA GLY A 90 14.74 -1.71 -10.86
C GLY A 90 15.43 -2.59 -9.81
N ALA A 91 15.89 -2.05 -8.67
CA ALA A 91 16.57 -2.83 -7.62
C ALA A 91 15.68 -3.81 -6.82
N GLY A 92 14.41 -3.98 -7.18
CA GLY A 92 13.50 -4.92 -6.53
C GLY A 92 12.75 -4.39 -5.30
N LYS A 93 12.77 -3.07 -5.02
CA LYS A 93 12.06 -2.47 -3.86
C LYS A 93 10.58 -2.82 -3.84
N THR A 94 9.90 -2.59 -4.95
CA THR A 94 8.47 -2.91 -5.11
C THR A 94 8.21 -4.41 -5.03
N THR A 95 9.09 -5.23 -5.60
CA THR A 95 9.00 -6.69 -5.53
C THR A 95 9.10 -7.19 -4.09
N LEU A 96 10.05 -6.65 -3.31
CA LEU A 96 10.20 -6.97 -1.89
C LEU A 96 8.94 -6.61 -1.10
N MET A 97 8.35 -5.45 -1.35
CA MET A 97 7.09 -5.05 -0.71
C MET A 97 5.94 -5.99 -1.09
N LYS A 98 5.81 -6.34 -2.37
CA LYS A 98 4.77 -7.25 -2.86
C LYS A 98 4.88 -8.66 -2.28
N LEU A 99 6.09 -9.17 -2.07
CA LEU A 99 6.32 -10.43 -1.38
C LEU A 99 5.94 -10.36 0.09
N LEU A 100 6.31 -9.27 0.79
CA LEU A 100 5.97 -9.07 2.20
C LEU A 100 4.45 -9.00 2.44
N ILE A 101 3.69 -8.35 1.56
CA ILE A 101 2.23 -8.24 1.68
C ILE A 101 1.47 -9.46 1.11
N GLY A 102 2.18 -10.42 0.51
CA GLY A 102 1.59 -11.63 -0.07
C GLY A 102 0.95 -11.44 -1.46
N GLU A 103 1.20 -10.31 -2.13
CA GLU A 103 0.77 -10.08 -3.52
C GLU A 103 1.58 -10.93 -4.51
N LEU A 104 2.82 -11.22 -4.18
CA LEU A 104 3.67 -12.18 -4.88
C LEU A 104 4.03 -13.33 -3.95
N LYS A 105 4.18 -14.52 -4.50
CA LYS A 105 4.69 -15.71 -3.79
C LYS A 105 6.17 -15.87 -4.06
N ALA A 106 6.94 -16.21 -3.03
CA ALA A 106 8.34 -16.57 -3.18
C ALA A 106 8.45 -17.85 -4.03
N ASP A 107 9.59 -18.02 -4.69
CA ASP A 107 9.90 -19.26 -5.41
C ASP A 107 9.84 -20.44 -4.42
N GLU A 108 9.20 -21.56 -4.82
CA GLU A 108 9.01 -22.70 -3.94
C GLU A 108 10.36 -23.26 -3.45
N GLY A 109 10.45 -23.48 -2.15
CA GLY A 109 11.63 -24.09 -1.52
C GLY A 109 12.81 -23.13 -1.29
N ILE A 110 12.68 -21.85 -1.62
CA ILE A 110 13.76 -20.87 -1.44
C ILE A 110 13.31 -19.74 -0.51
N GLY A 111 13.60 -19.91 0.79
CA GLY A 111 13.28 -18.94 1.81
C GLY A 111 11.85 -19.04 2.32
N GLU A 112 11.53 -18.17 3.26
CA GLU A 112 10.26 -18.16 3.98
C GLU A 112 9.74 -16.73 4.15
N VAL A 113 8.44 -16.51 3.90
CA VAL A 113 7.72 -15.29 4.26
C VAL A 113 6.65 -15.65 5.28
N TRP A 114 6.67 -14.98 6.42
CA TRP A 114 5.72 -15.21 7.49
C TRP A 114 5.13 -13.90 8.00
N VAL A 115 3.83 -13.93 8.23
CA VAL A 115 3.05 -12.82 8.77
C VAL A 115 2.21 -13.33 9.92
N HIS A 116 2.25 -12.61 11.06
CA HIS A 116 1.43 -12.97 12.22
C HIS A 116 -0.06 -12.93 11.86
N HIS A 117 -0.79 -13.98 12.22
CA HIS A 117 -2.21 -14.17 11.82
C HIS A 117 -3.16 -13.04 12.24
N ASN A 118 -2.85 -12.32 13.32
CA ASN A 118 -3.62 -11.16 13.77
C ASN A 118 -3.11 -9.84 13.17
N LEU A 119 -2.00 -9.84 12.40
CA LEU A 119 -1.50 -8.62 11.79
C LEU A 119 -2.44 -8.16 10.68
N ARG A 120 -2.86 -6.90 10.77
CA ARG A 120 -3.66 -6.25 9.75
C ARG A 120 -2.76 -5.33 8.95
N LEU A 121 -2.64 -5.62 7.68
CA LEU A 121 -1.80 -4.86 6.75
C LEU A 121 -2.65 -3.86 5.98
N ALA A 122 -2.15 -2.65 5.87
CA ALA A 122 -2.63 -1.67 4.89
C ALA A 122 -1.47 -1.36 3.92
N TYR A 123 -1.75 -1.37 2.64
CA TYR A 123 -0.77 -1.08 1.59
C TYR A 123 -1.21 0.11 0.76
N ILE A 124 -0.35 1.10 0.68
CA ILE A 124 -0.53 2.26 -0.20
C ILE A 124 0.42 2.11 -1.38
N ALA A 125 -0.12 1.77 -2.54
CA ALA A 125 0.66 1.64 -3.76
C ALA A 125 1.08 3.01 -4.32
N GLN A 126 2.12 3.03 -5.14
CA GLN A 126 2.62 4.24 -5.80
C GLN A 126 1.55 4.97 -6.62
N HIS A 127 0.59 4.24 -7.17
CA HIS A 127 -0.55 4.75 -7.95
C HIS A 127 -1.88 4.43 -7.24
N SER A 128 -1.95 4.70 -5.93
CA SER A 128 -3.10 4.36 -5.09
C SER A 128 -4.37 5.15 -5.40
N MET A 129 -4.31 6.16 -6.25
CA MET A 129 -5.48 6.97 -6.61
C MET A 129 -6.56 6.18 -7.37
N HIS A 130 -6.21 5.10 -8.08
CA HIS A 130 -7.18 4.24 -8.76
C HIS A 130 -8.26 3.65 -7.84
N HIS A 131 -7.94 3.46 -6.57
CA HIS A 131 -8.94 3.00 -5.59
C HIS A 131 -10.05 4.02 -5.31
N LEU A 132 -9.77 5.30 -5.53
CA LEU A 132 -10.73 6.37 -5.34
C LEU A 132 -11.61 6.57 -6.58
N GLU A 133 -11.12 6.25 -7.78
CA GLU A 133 -11.87 6.40 -9.03
C GLU A 133 -13.17 5.59 -9.02
N GLU A 134 -13.15 4.36 -8.48
CA GLU A 134 -14.33 3.53 -8.31
C GLU A 134 -15.27 4.00 -7.19
N SER A 135 -14.82 4.92 -6.35
CA SER A 135 -15.49 5.35 -5.13
C SER A 135 -15.76 6.85 -5.06
N VAL A 136 -15.70 7.55 -6.20
CA VAL A 136 -15.87 9.01 -6.28
C VAL A 136 -17.22 9.48 -5.70
N ASN A 137 -18.26 8.66 -5.82
CA ASN A 137 -19.59 8.96 -5.32
C ASN A 137 -19.81 8.56 -3.86
N ASN A 138 -18.83 7.93 -3.22
CA ASN A 138 -18.93 7.51 -1.83
C ASN A 138 -18.40 8.58 -0.89
N THR A 139 -19.00 8.69 0.29
CA THR A 139 -18.39 9.47 1.36
C THR A 139 -17.09 8.81 1.85
N PRO A 140 -16.15 9.57 2.45
CA PRO A 140 -14.93 8.99 3.03
C PRO A 140 -15.22 7.87 4.04
N LEU A 141 -16.31 7.97 4.79
CA LEU A 141 -16.72 6.95 5.74
C LEU A 141 -17.16 5.66 5.04
N GLU A 142 -18.01 5.75 4.03
CA GLU A 142 -18.45 4.61 3.22
C GLU A 142 -17.27 3.94 2.51
N TYR A 143 -16.34 4.74 1.96
CA TYR A 143 -15.11 4.21 1.37
C TYR A 143 -14.31 3.37 2.36
N LEU A 144 -14.06 3.90 3.57
CA LEU A 144 -13.32 3.20 4.61
C LEU A 144 -14.06 1.93 5.08
N GLN A 145 -15.37 2.01 5.30
CA GLN A 145 -16.19 0.86 5.69
C GLN A 145 -16.16 -0.24 4.62
N ASN A 146 -16.27 0.13 3.35
CA ASN A 146 -16.26 -0.81 2.24
C ASN A 146 -14.88 -1.44 2.04
N ARG A 147 -13.80 -0.65 2.14
CA ARG A 147 -12.44 -1.13 1.94
C ARG A 147 -11.94 -2.00 3.09
N PHE A 148 -12.20 -1.59 4.32
CA PHE A 148 -11.69 -2.25 5.53
C PHE A 148 -12.76 -3.02 6.30
N TYR A 149 -13.75 -3.54 5.59
CA TYR A 149 -14.80 -4.35 6.20
C TYR A 149 -14.21 -5.48 7.06
N GLN A 150 -14.67 -5.62 8.28
CA GLN A 150 -14.12 -6.54 9.29
C GLN A 150 -12.62 -6.30 9.60
N GLY A 151 -12.11 -5.09 9.33
CA GLY A 151 -10.73 -4.71 9.60
C GLY A 151 -9.68 -5.36 8.71
N ARG A 152 -10.06 -5.88 7.55
CA ARG A 152 -9.14 -6.41 6.53
C ARG A 152 -9.22 -5.55 5.28
N ASP A 153 -8.06 -5.21 4.69
CA ASP A 153 -8.02 -4.51 3.41
C ASP A 153 -8.45 -5.44 2.28
N ARG A 154 -9.63 -5.20 1.73
CA ARG A 154 -10.21 -6.00 0.64
C ARG A 154 -9.38 -5.98 -0.64
N GLU A 155 -8.64 -4.89 -0.89
CA GLU A 155 -7.80 -4.79 -2.07
C GLU A 155 -6.62 -5.75 -2.02
N ILE A 156 -6.00 -5.89 -0.85
CA ILE A 156 -4.93 -6.88 -0.64
C ILE A 156 -5.50 -8.29 -0.81
N ALA A 157 -6.67 -8.57 -0.21
CA ALA A 157 -7.30 -9.87 -0.32
C ALA A 157 -7.65 -10.25 -1.78
N LYS A 158 -8.20 -9.31 -2.56
CA LYS A 158 -8.51 -9.54 -3.99
C LYS A 158 -7.24 -9.86 -4.80
N ARG A 159 -6.15 -9.10 -4.59
CA ARG A 159 -4.89 -9.31 -5.31
C ARG A 159 -4.24 -10.65 -4.99
N SER A 160 -4.34 -11.11 -3.73
CA SER A 160 -3.79 -12.40 -3.31
C SER A 160 -4.58 -13.60 -3.84
N SER A 161 -5.84 -13.44 -4.24
CA SER A 161 -6.68 -14.52 -4.78
C SER A 161 -6.52 -14.73 -6.28
N HIS A 162 -5.86 -13.82 -7.01
CA HIS A 162 -5.66 -13.90 -8.47
C HIS A 162 -4.28 -14.43 -8.85
N ASN A 163 -3.44 -14.80 -7.90
CA ASN A 163 -2.12 -15.43 -8.04
C ASN A 163 -2.14 -16.83 -7.40
#